data_a1116900aa349323ac2157ac83a54a6b
#
_entry.id   a1116900aa349323ac2157ac83a54a6b
#
_cell.length_a   1.000
_cell.length_b   1.000
_cell.length_c   1.000
_cell.angle_alpha   90.00
_cell.angle_beta   90.00
_cell.angle_gamma   90.00
#
_symmetry.space_group_name_H-M   'P 1'
#
loop_
_entity.id
_entity.type
_entity.pdbx_description
1 polymer ?
#
loop_
_entity_poly.entity_id
_entity_poly.type
_entity_poly.pdbx_seq_one_letter_code
_entity_poly.pdbx_strand_id
1 'polypeptide(L)'
;MLPKRFYVCSRGTQGKKYYIMAKVSKKQLGRRRRTALLLLLALIAAAVYLLFFRSDSSRNVPTKETTAVLQSTAMTETTTTEEIGVLYQGTIPVQTELTVPTEPAVLTASQVELDAQPVLQNPELPTGCEVTTLTAALNYLGYPVDKLTMADQYLTRAEPYQATFGEAFIGSPHDANAWGCYAPVIVETAQKYLDEQGNGEVAQNLTGCSLKTLLWEVANGNPVITWVTINLTSRVEERYYWTTPKGEDAVFLINEHCVLLCGYDLNANTVTVCDPLEGKIQYDMDKFEDRYQLVYQQAVVLRKPESLTGTETETETTEMFVQ
;
A
#
# COMPACT_ATOMS: atom_id res chain seq x y z
N MET A 1 -21.74 -8.61 -46.53
CA MET A 1 -21.30 -8.80 -45.13
C MET A 1 -21.79 -10.13 -44.60
N LEU A 2 -20.89 -11.12 -44.50
CA LEU A 2 -21.22 -12.48 -44.05
C LEU A 2 -21.34 -12.49 -42.52
N PRO A 3 -22.26 -13.24 -41.90
CA PRO A 3 -22.45 -13.30 -40.46
C PRO A 3 -21.27 -13.99 -39.78
N LYS A 4 -20.69 -13.34 -38.74
CA LYS A 4 -19.65 -13.94 -37.90
C LYS A 4 -20.19 -15.18 -37.20
N ARG A 5 -19.55 -16.33 -37.43
CA ARG A 5 -19.84 -17.60 -36.75
C ARG A 5 -19.01 -17.70 -35.47
N PHE A 6 -19.67 -17.92 -34.34
CA PHE A 6 -19.01 -18.24 -33.08
C PHE A 6 -19.10 -19.75 -32.84
N TYR A 7 -17.96 -20.37 -32.51
CA TYR A 7 -17.89 -21.79 -32.17
C TYR A 7 -17.71 -21.91 -30.66
N VAL A 8 -18.57 -22.72 -30.01
CA VAL A 8 -18.42 -23.13 -28.63
C VAL A 8 -17.93 -24.57 -28.61
N CYS A 9 -16.78 -24.81 -27.96
CA CYS A 9 -16.19 -26.13 -27.83
C CYS A 9 -16.60 -26.75 -26.48
N SER A 10 -17.31 -27.89 -26.49
CA SER A 10 -17.52 -28.70 -25.29
C SER A 10 -16.81 -30.05 -25.42
N ARG A 11 -16.17 -30.52 -24.34
CA ARG A 11 -15.56 -31.87 -24.29
C ARG A 11 -16.58 -32.87 -23.79
N GLY A 12 -16.89 -33.87 -24.59
CA GLY A 12 -17.63 -35.08 -24.16
C GLY A 12 -16.67 -36.12 -23.61
N THR A 13 -17.18 -37.02 -22.78
CA THR A 13 -16.44 -38.05 -22.03
C THR A 13 -15.73 -39.12 -22.87
N GLN A 14 -15.75 -39.04 -24.20
CA GLN A 14 -15.06 -39.98 -25.10
C GLN A 14 -14.15 -39.31 -26.15
N GLY A 15 -13.64 -38.12 -25.91
CA GLY A 15 -12.57 -37.54 -26.72
C GLY A 15 -12.96 -37.06 -28.14
N LYS A 16 -14.21 -37.16 -28.56
CA LYS A 16 -14.69 -36.64 -29.86
C LYS A 16 -15.16 -35.21 -29.73
N LYS A 17 -14.62 -34.31 -30.54
CA LYS A 17 -15.05 -32.90 -30.61
C LYS A 17 -16.31 -32.80 -31.47
N TYR A 18 -17.40 -32.30 -30.90
CA TYR A 18 -18.62 -31.96 -31.61
C TYR A 18 -18.75 -30.43 -31.71
N TYR A 19 -19.08 -29.95 -32.92
CA TYR A 19 -19.35 -28.51 -33.12
C TYR A 19 -20.89 -28.34 -33.23
N ILE A 20 -21.46 -27.63 -32.25
CA ILE A 20 -22.91 -27.35 -32.25
C ILE A 20 -23.11 -25.94 -32.85
N MET A 21 -23.88 -25.88 -33.93
CA MET A 21 -24.32 -24.61 -34.52
C MET A 21 -25.49 -24.02 -33.70
N ALA A 22 -25.19 -22.94 -32.94
CA ALA A 22 -26.25 -22.20 -32.27
C ALA A 22 -26.88 -21.19 -33.25
N LYS A 23 -28.12 -21.43 -33.65
CA LYS A 23 -28.90 -20.55 -34.50
C LYS A 23 -29.55 -19.45 -33.64
N VAL A 24 -28.96 -18.24 -33.64
CA VAL A 24 -29.56 -17.10 -32.92
C VAL A 24 -30.82 -16.63 -33.66
N SER A 25 -31.95 -16.66 -32.98
CA SER A 25 -33.22 -16.27 -33.60
C SER A 25 -33.26 -14.76 -33.88
N LYS A 26 -33.91 -14.39 -35.04
CA LYS A 26 -34.09 -12.98 -35.45
C LYS A 26 -34.76 -12.13 -34.34
N LYS A 27 -35.56 -12.74 -33.48
CA LYS A 27 -36.25 -12.09 -32.36
C LYS A 27 -35.31 -11.65 -31.24
N GLN A 28 -34.20 -12.40 -30.97
CA GLN A 28 -33.17 -12.05 -30.00
C GLN A 28 -32.27 -10.93 -30.53
N LEU A 29 -32.01 -10.90 -31.82
CA LEU A 29 -31.20 -9.83 -32.44
C LEU A 29 -31.95 -8.49 -32.41
N GLY A 30 -33.27 -8.48 -32.57
CA GLY A 30 -34.13 -7.29 -32.46
C GLY A 30 -34.18 -6.73 -31.02
N ARG A 31 -34.23 -7.59 -30.00
CA ARG A 31 -34.17 -7.16 -28.59
C ARG A 31 -32.83 -6.52 -28.22
N ARG A 32 -31.71 -7.14 -28.61
CA ARG A 32 -30.35 -6.60 -28.35
C ARG A 32 -30.11 -5.24 -29.05
N ARG A 33 -30.66 -5.04 -30.25
CA ARG A 33 -30.60 -3.74 -30.96
C ARG A 33 -31.41 -2.65 -30.25
N ARG A 34 -32.60 -3.00 -29.72
CA ARG A 34 -33.44 -2.03 -28.95
C ARG A 34 -32.80 -1.66 -27.61
N THR A 35 -32.21 -2.61 -26.88
CA THR A 35 -31.47 -2.33 -25.63
C THR A 35 -30.22 -1.49 -25.89
N ALA A 36 -29.46 -1.76 -26.95
CA ALA A 36 -28.30 -0.96 -27.32
C ALA A 36 -28.69 0.49 -27.70
N LEU A 37 -29.82 0.66 -28.41
CA LEU A 37 -30.32 1.99 -28.77
C LEU A 37 -30.79 2.79 -27.54
N LEU A 38 -31.48 2.14 -26.60
CA LEU A 38 -31.93 2.77 -25.36
C LEU A 38 -30.75 3.19 -24.47
N LEU A 39 -29.70 2.36 -24.37
CA LEU A 39 -28.47 2.73 -23.65
C LEU A 39 -27.74 3.91 -24.31
N LEU A 40 -27.68 3.95 -25.64
CA LEU A 40 -27.09 5.06 -26.36
C LEU A 40 -27.87 6.36 -26.11
N LEU A 41 -29.19 6.33 -26.14
CA LEU A 41 -30.03 7.50 -25.85
C LEU A 41 -29.88 7.98 -24.41
N ALA A 42 -29.77 7.05 -23.45
CA ALA A 42 -29.49 7.41 -22.05
C ALA A 42 -28.13 8.06 -21.86
N LEU A 43 -27.09 7.60 -22.56
CA LEU A 43 -25.75 8.22 -22.54
C LEU A 43 -25.75 9.63 -23.16
N ILE A 44 -26.49 9.83 -24.26
CA ILE A 44 -26.64 11.14 -24.88
C ILE A 44 -27.37 12.10 -23.92
N ALA A 45 -28.46 11.66 -23.29
CA ALA A 45 -29.19 12.45 -22.31
C ALA A 45 -28.33 12.85 -21.11
N ALA A 46 -27.52 11.92 -20.60
CA ALA A 46 -26.56 12.20 -19.53
C ALA A 46 -25.48 13.21 -19.96
N ALA A 47 -24.95 13.07 -21.17
CA ALA A 47 -23.96 14.02 -21.71
C ALA A 47 -24.56 15.45 -21.89
N VAL A 48 -25.80 15.55 -22.38
CA VAL A 48 -26.51 16.83 -22.52
C VAL A 48 -26.78 17.43 -21.12
N TYR A 49 -27.22 16.64 -20.16
CA TYR A 49 -27.39 17.07 -18.77
C TYR A 49 -26.10 17.65 -18.18
N LEU A 50 -24.97 16.94 -18.36
CA LEU A 50 -23.67 17.43 -17.88
C LEU A 50 -23.19 18.72 -18.57
N LEU A 51 -23.50 18.89 -19.84
CA LEU A 51 -23.17 20.12 -20.59
C LEU A 51 -24.01 21.31 -20.15
N PHE A 52 -25.29 21.11 -19.86
CA PHE A 52 -26.20 22.20 -19.48
C PHE A 52 -26.13 22.56 -17.99
N PHE A 53 -25.90 21.61 -17.09
CA PHE A 53 -25.85 21.88 -15.65
C PHE A 53 -24.46 22.17 -15.09
N ARG A 54 -23.38 22.04 -15.89
CA ARG A 54 -22.01 22.39 -15.48
C ARG A 54 -21.70 23.89 -15.72
N SER A 55 -22.65 24.66 -16.25
CA SER A 55 -22.43 26.04 -16.66
C SER A 55 -22.81 27.11 -15.61
N ASP A 56 -23.16 26.72 -14.36
CA ASP A 56 -23.66 27.71 -13.41
C ASP A 56 -22.99 27.63 -12.04
N SER A 57 -21.65 27.68 -12.01
CA SER A 57 -20.90 27.90 -10.76
C SER A 57 -19.68 28.81 -10.99
N SER A 58 -19.96 30.01 -11.51
CA SER A 58 -18.99 31.11 -11.53
C SER A 58 -19.65 32.30 -10.82
N ARG A 59 -19.53 32.38 -9.49
CA ARG A 59 -19.78 33.62 -8.74
C ARG A 59 -18.62 33.95 -7.84
N ASN A 60 -17.84 34.93 -8.34
CA ASN A 60 -17.17 36.01 -7.61
C ASN A 60 -16.64 35.80 -6.20
N VAL A 61 -15.32 35.70 -6.11
CA VAL A 61 -14.55 36.06 -4.92
C VAL A 61 -13.86 37.39 -5.20
N PRO A 62 -13.98 38.40 -4.34
CA PRO A 62 -13.31 39.70 -4.54
C PRO A 62 -11.83 39.63 -4.23
N THR A 63 -11.02 40.01 -5.16
CA THR A 63 -9.57 40.22 -5.06
C THR A 63 -9.27 41.38 -4.12
N LYS A 64 -8.54 41.15 -3.04
CA LYS A 64 -7.82 42.21 -2.30
C LYS A 64 -6.40 42.29 -2.84
N GLU A 65 -6.13 43.36 -3.55
CA GLU A 65 -4.77 43.81 -3.85
C GLU A 65 -4.06 44.22 -2.56
N THR A 66 -2.88 43.66 -2.30
CA THR A 66 -1.92 44.23 -1.36
C THR A 66 -0.60 44.38 -2.08
N THR A 67 -0.30 45.64 -2.38
CA THR A 67 0.96 46.11 -2.92
C THR A 67 2.06 45.91 -1.86
N ALA A 68 3.09 45.17 -2.16
CA ALA A 68 4.31 45.13 -1.37
C ALA A 68 5.54 45.39 -2.26
N VAL A 69 6.30 46.33 -1.80
CA VAL A 69 7.45 47.01 -2.38
C VAL A 69 8.62 46.05 -2.58
N LEU A 70 9.25 46.13 -3.74
CA LEU A 70 10.55 45.57 -4.08
C LEU A 70 11.68 46.22 -3.23
N GLN A 71 12.45 45.39 -2.53
CA GLN A 71 13.82 45.71 -2.18
C GLN A 71 14.77 44.57 -2.60
N SER A 72 15.66 44.95 -3.51
CA SER A 72 16.79 44.16 -4.01
C SER A 72 17.88 44.03 -2.94
N THR A 73 18.37 42.82 -2.72
CA THR A 73 19.74 42.60 -2.28
C THR A 73 20.33 41.27 -2.79
N ALA A 74 21.55 41.39 -3.18
CA ALA A 74 22.47 40.56 -3.92
C ALA A 74 22.57 39.05 -3.62
N MET A 75 22.94 38.38 -4.68
CA MET A 75 23.32 36.97 -4.92
C MET A 75 24.31 36.40 -3.89
N THR A 76 24.03 35.17 -3.48
CA THR A 76 25.05 34.15 -3.19
C THR A 76 24.53 32.82 -3.73
N GLU A 77 25.25 32.27 -4.70
CA GLU A 77 24.98 30.94 -5.26
C GLU A 77 25.20 29.88 -4.17
N THR A 78 24.18 29.16 -3.83
CA THR A 78 24.30 27.91 -3.09
C THR A 78 23.58 26.86 -3.89
N THR A 79 24.31 25.84 -4.30
CA THR A 79 23.85 24.65 -5.01
C THR A 79 22.75 23.97 -4.19
N THR A 80 21.51 24.10 -4.62
CA THR A 80 20.36 23.40 -4.02
C THR A 80 20.23 22.05 -4.67
N THR A 81 20.55 21.02 -3.93
CA THR A 81 20.03 19.66 -4.16
C THR A 81 18.51 19.76 -4.02
N GLU A 82 17.77 19.46 -5.08
CA GLU A 82 16.31 19.39 -5.01
C GLU A 82 15.91 18.22 -4.09
N GLU A 83 15.58 18.55 -2.84
CA GLU A 83 14.79 17.65 -2.00
C GLU A 83 13.41 17.52 -2.64
N ILE A 84 13.08 16.31 -3.11
CA ILE A 84 11.71 15.93 -3.42
C ILE A 84 10.98 15.89 -2.08
N GLY A 85 10.37 17.01 -1.71
CA GLY A 85 9.61 17.15 -0.50
C GLY A 85 8.35 16.29 -0.57
N VAL A 86 8.32 15.24 0.24
CA VAL A 86 7.12 14.47 0.53
C VAL A 86 6.16 15.39 1.29
N LEU A 87 5.16 15.94 0.62
CA LEU A 87 4.09 16.74 1.24
C LEU A 87 3.08 15.80 1.92
N TYR A 88 3.48 15.15 3.01
CA TYR A 88 2.54 14.61 3.96
C TYR A 88 2.22 15.71 4.99
N GLN A 89 1.09 16.39 4.84
CA GLN A 89 0.57 17.36 5.81
C GLN A 89 -0.48 16.73 6.75
N GLY A 90 -0.26 15.48 7.15
CA GLY A 90 -0.98 14.91 8.29
C GLY A 90 -0.03 14.89 9.49
N THR A 91 -0.44 15.43 10.62
CA THR A 91 0.35 15.37 11.86
C THR A 91 0.41 13.91 12.29
N ILE A 92 1.51 13.22 11.96
CA ILE A 92 1.81 11.92 12.57
C ILE A 92 2.06 12.20 14.04
N PRO A 93 1.40 11.52 15.00
CA PRO A 93 1.75 11.64 16.39
C PRO A 93 3.25 11.33 16.52
N VAL A 94 4.01 12.30 17.03
CA VAL A 94 5.44 12.13 17.27
C VAL A 94 5.60 11.01 18.30
N GLN A 95 5.81 9.79 17.80
CA GLN A 95 6.39 8.75 18.65
C GLN A 95 7.80 9.18 18.99
N THR A 96 8.14 9.09 20.26
CA THR A 96 9.47 9.30 20.85
C THR A 96 10.55 8.85 19.88
N GLU A 97 11.54 9.69 19.60
CA GLU A 97 12.62 9.51 18.61
C GLU A 97 13.11 8.05 18.52
N LEU A 98 12.45 7.27 17.67
CA LEU A 98 13.03 6.03 17.18
C LEU A 98 13.96 6.47 16.05
N THR A 99 15.25 6.34 16.28
CA THR A 99 16.29 6.62 15.28
C THR A 99 15.95 5.84 14.01
N VAL A 100 15.63 6.57 12.94
CA VAL A 100 15.54 5.96 11.60
C VAL A 100 16.86 5.24 11.37
N PRO A 101 16.85 3.94 11.00
CA PRO A 101 18.10 3.23 10.75
C PRO A 101 18.93 3.99 9.74
N THR A 102 20.20 4.25 10.04
CA THR A 102 21.12 4.83 9.08
C THR A 102 21.15 3.92 7.85
N GLU A 103 20.97 4.48 6.67
CA GLU A 103 20.94 3.68 5.43
C GLU A 103 22.19 2.80 5.34
N PRO A 104 22.04 1.46 5.17
CA PRO A 104 23.16 0.55 5.14
C PRO A 104 24.07 0.87 3.95
N ALA A 105 25.38 0.92 4.18
CA ALA A 105 26.34 1.23 3.12
C ALA A 105 26.29 0.23 1.97
N VAL A 106 26.16 -1.08 2.28
CA VAL A 106 26.15 -2.17 1.31
C VAL A 106 25.19 -3.29 1.76
N LEU A 107 24.43 -3.87 0.82
CA LEU A 107 23.77 -5.17 1.02
C LEU A 107 24.83 -6.27 0.84
N THR A 108 25.04 -7.11 1.85
CA THR A 108 26.06 -8.15 1.85
C THR A 108 25.69 -9.38 1.03
N ALA A 109 24.37 -9.67 0.92
CA ALA A 109 23.84 -10.78 0.12
C ALA A 109 23.25 -10.25 -1.18
N SER A 110 23.55 -10.91 -2.30
CA SER A 110 22.94 -10.59 -3.61
C SER A 110 21.53 -11.15 -3.78
N GLN A 111 21.17 -12.16 -2.98
CA GLN A 111 19.86 -12.79 -2.98
C GLN A 111 19.50 -13.26 -1.57
N VAL A 112 18.26 -13.02 -1.18
CA VAL A 112 17.66 -13.48 0.07
C VAL A 112 16.21 -13.86 -0.20
N GLU A 113 15.75 -14.97 0.39
CA GLU A 113 14.34 -15.32 0.45
C GLU A 113 14.03 -15.90 1.84
N LEU A 114 13.14 -15.24 2.56
CA LEU A 114 12.65 -15.67 3.85
C LEU A 114 11.52 -16.69 3.68
N ASP A 115 11.41 -17.65 4.60
CA ASP A 115 10.33 -18.65 4.61
C ASP A 115 9.01 -18.08 5.16
N ALA A 116 8.72 -16.82 4.85
CA ALA A 116 7.43 -16.22 5.16
C ALA A 116 6.33 -16.80 4.25
N GLN A 117 5.19 -17.15 4.87
CA GLN A 117 4.05 -17.72 4.16
C GLN A 117 2.94 -16.68 4.02
N PRO A 118 2.27 -16.59 2.86
CA PRO A 118 1.19 -15.64 2.67
C PRO A 118 -0.05 -16.05 3.48
N VAL A 119 -0.74 -15.08 4.03
CA VAL A 119 -2.10 -15.21 4.55
C VAL A 119 -3.03 -14.50 3.57
N LEU A 120 -4.08 -15.18 3.09
CA LEU A 120 -5.03 -14.57 2.16
C LEU A 120 -6.13 -13.80 2.92
N GLN A 121 -6.42 -12.57 2.49
CA GLN A 121 -7.44 -11.74 3.14
C GLN A 121 -8.87 -12.20 2.86
N ASN A 122 -9.15 -12.63 1.62
CA ASN A 122 -10.47 -13.06 1.19
C ASN A 122 -10.82 -14.48 1.68
N PRO A 123 -12.11 -14.77 1.90
CA PRO A 123 -13.27 -13.88 1.75
C PRO A 123 -13.56 -13.01 2.98
N GLU A 124 -12.94 -13.24 4.13
CA GLU A 124 -13.38 -12.73 5.43
C GLU A 124 -13.05 -11.24 5.63
N LEU A 125 -11.93 -10.77 5.08
CA LEU A 125 -11.43 -9.40 5.24
C LEU A 125 -11.19 -8.71 3.88
N PRO A 126 -12.24 -8.40 3.10
CA PRO A 126 -12.09 -7.90 1.74
C PRO A 126 -11.33 -6.57 1.61
N THR A 127 -11.24 -5.77 2.67
CA THR A 127 -10.44 -4.54 2.73
C THR A 127 -9.34 -4.60 3.78
N GLY A 128 -8.97 -5.78 4.27
CA GLY A 128 -8.04 -5.97 5.39
C GLY A 128 -6.63 -6.34 4.95
N CYS A 129 -6.08 -5.77 3.88
CA CYS A 129 -4.74 -6.12 3.41
C CYS A 129 -3.66 -5.85 4.46
N GLU A 130 -3.76 -4.76 5.22
CA GLU A 130 -2.78 -4.34 6.21
C GLU A 130 -2.72 -5.31 7.41
N VAL A 131 -3.88 -5.60 8.01
CA VAL A 131 -3.95 -6.50 9.16
C VAL A 131 -3.66 -7.96 8.77
N THR A 132 -3.99 -8.36 7.53
CA THR A 132 -3.66 -9.69 7.00
C THR A 132 -2.17 -9.82 6.73
N THR A 133 -1.54 -8.79 6.20
CA THR A 133 -0.07 -8.74 6.01
C THR A 133 0.65 -8.74 7.36
N LEU A 134 0.16 -8.01 8.36
CA LEU A 134 0.66 -8.08 9.73
C LEU A 134 0.57 -9.51 10.29
N THR A 135 -0.56 -10.19 10.07
CA THR A 135 -0.72 -11.59 10.49
C THR A 135 0.33 -12.51 9.86
N ALA A 136 0.65 -12.33 8.59
CA ALA A 136 1.71 -13.10 7.92
C ALA A 136 3.09 -12.83 8.54
N ALA A 137 3.39 -11.57 8.89
CA ALA A 137 4.64 -11.20 9.57
C ALA A 137 4.74 -11.80 10.97
N LEU A 138 3.66 -11.77 11.76
CA LEU A 138 3.59 -12.40 13.09
C LEU A 138 3.77 -13.92 13.01
N ASN A 139 3.10 -14.58 12.05
CA ASN A 139 3.26 -16.02 11.84
C ASN A 139 4.70 -16.40 11.48
N TYR A 140 5.40 -15.58 10.68
CA TYR A 140 6.81 -15.77 10.38
C TYR A 140 7.69 -15.68 11.63
N LEU A 141 7.38 -14.77 12.56
CA LEU A 141 8.08 -14.66 13.85
C LEU A 141 7.83 -15.85 14.79
N GLY A 142 6.87 -16.71 14.48
CA GLY A 142 6.51 -17.88 15.27
C GLY A 142 5.27 -17.68 16.17
N TYR A 143 4.48 -16.64 15.92
CA TYR A 143 3.19 -16.39 16.59
C TYR A 143 2.04 -16.91 15.74
N PRO A 144 1.47 -18.10 16.01
CA PRO A 144 0.41 -18.69 15.18
C PRO A 144 -0.95 -18.02 15.46
N VAL A 145 -1.07 -16.76 15.08
CA VAL A 145 -2.30 -15.98 15.20
C VAL A 145 -3.05 -15.97 13.86
N ASP A 146 -4.37 -15.95 13.91
CA ASP A 146 -5.19 -15.80 12.71
C ASP A 146 -5.56 -14.33 12.44
N LYS A 147 -5.88 -14.02 11.18
CA LYS A 147 -6.19 -12.67 10.72
C LYS A 147 -7.45 -12.08 11.36
N LEU A 148 -8.44 -12.92 11.72
CA LEU A 148 -9.67 -12.45 12.35
C LEU A 148 -9.41 -12.03 13.78
N THR A 149 -8.60 -12.78 14.53
CA THR A 149 -8.15 -12.40 15.86
C THR A 149 -7.44 -11.03 15.80
N MET A 150 -6.51 -10.84 14.86
CA MET A 150 -5.82 -9.56 14.72
C MET A 150 -6.76 -8.42 14.35
N ALA A 151 -7.71 -8.64 13.43
CA ALA A 151 -8.67 -7.64 12.99
C ALA A 151 -9.68 -7.27 14.08
N ASP A 152 -10.14 -8.25 14.88
CA ASP A 152 -11.26 -8.04 15.79
C ASP A 152 -10.84 -7.64 17.19
N GLN A 153 -9.65 -8.07 17.65
CA GLN A 153 -9.20 -7.85 19.02
C GLN A 153 -8.11 -6.78 19.16
N TYR A 154 -7.27 -6.60 18.13
CA TYR A 154 -6.09 -5.73 18.23
C TYR A 154 -6.17 -4.48 17.36
N LEU A 155 -6.78 -4.55 16.16
CA LEU A 155 -6.82 -3.43 15.23
C LEU A 155 -7.65 -2.27 15.78
N THR A 156 -7.01 -1.11 15.94
CA THR A 156 -7.71 0.14 16.29
C THR A 156 -8.55 0.59 15.09
N ARG A 157 -9.87 0.70 15.28
CA ARG A 157 -10.85 1.08 14.25
C ARG A 157 -11.60 2.34 14.64
N ALA A 158 -12.00 3.11 13.64
CA ALA A 158 -12.87 4.28 13.83
C ALA A 158 -13.90 4.39 12.71
N GLU A 159 -15.02 5.01 13.02
CA GLU A 159 -16.00 5.42 12.02
C GLU A 159 -15.46 6.62 11.21
N PRO A 160 -15.91 6.80 9.97
CA PRO A 160 -15.61 7.98 9.18
C PRO A 160 -15.87 9.28 9.97
N TYR A 161 -15.09 10.31 9.73
CA TYR A 161 -15.10 11.62 10.40
C TYR A 161 -14.55 11.64 11.85
N GLN A 162 -14.20 10.51 12.45
CA GLN A 162 -13.73 10.45 13.84
C GLN A 162 -12.20 10.47 13.97
N ALA A 163 -11.50 9.93 12.98
CA ALA A 163 -10.05 9.79 12.97
C ALA A 163 -9.46 9.99 11.56
N THR A 164 -8.15 10.15 11.47
CA THR A 164 -7.39 10.04 10.22
C THR A 164 -7.01 8.58 9.96
N PHE A 165 -6.54 8.27 8.75
CA PHE A 165 -6.04 6.94 8.37
C PHE A 165 -4.71 6.55 9.07
N GLY A 166 -4.03 7.52 9.69
CA GLY A 166 -2.85 7.29 10.53
C GLY A 166 -3.18 7.02 12.00
N GLU A 167 -4.43 7.26 12.44
CA GLU A 167 -4.87 7.05 13.82
C GLU A 167 -5.70 5.77 13.99
N ALA A 168 -6.42 5.35 12.95
CA ALA A 168 -7.24 4.14 12.99
C ALA A 168 -7.48 3.57 11.58
N PHE A 169 -7.83 2.30 11.51
CA PHE A 169 -8.47 1.70 10.35
C PHE A 169 -9.88 2.27 10.22
N ILE A 170 -10.16 2.91 9.10
CA ILE A 170 -11.45 3.58 8.90
C ILE A 170 -12.48 2.62 8.33
N GLY A 171 -13.49 2.33 9.13
CA GLY A 171 -14.52 1.32 8.89
C GLY A 171 -14.17 -0.04 9.49
N SER A 172 -14.51 -1.11 8.79
CA SER A 172 -14.22 -2.49 9.22
C SER A 172 -13.58 -3.29 8.11
N PRO A 173 -12.50 -4.04 8.35
CA PRO A 173 -11.88 -4.89 7.34
C PRO A 173 -12.82 -5.98 6.78
N HIS A 174 -13.90 -6.30 7.49
CA HIS A 174 -14.96 -7.21 7.03
C HIS A 174 -15.90 -6.59 5.98
N ASP A 175 -15.92 -5.26 5.84
CA ASP A 175 -16.77 -4.56 4.88
C ASP A 175 -16.00 -4.24 3.59
N ALA A 176 -16.49 -4.73 2.45
CA ALA A 176 -15.91 -4.46 1.15
C ALA A 176 -15.94 -2.97 0.72
N ASN A 177 -16.67 -2.13 1.46
CA ASN A 177 -16.75 -0.68 1.22
C ASN A 177 -15.96 0.15 2.26
N ALA A 178 -15.23 -0.49 3.17
CA ALA A 178 -14.34 0.21 4.09
C ALA A 178 -13.11 0.77 3.34
N TRP A 179 -12.32 1.56 4.05
CA TRP A 179 -11.09 2.14 3.47
C TRP A 179 -9.88 1.29 3.82
N GLY A 180 -9.17 1.65 4.89
CA GLY A 180 -7.91 1.05 5.30
C GLY A 180 -7.24 1.89 6.38
N CYS A 181 -5.94 1.70 6.56
CA CYS A 181 -5.11 2.48 7.47
C CYS A 181 -3.67 2.59 6.98
N TYR A 182 -2.91 3.45 7.64
CA TYR A 182 -1.49 3.64 7.36
C TYR A 182 -0.58 3.00 8.42
N ALA A 183 0.72 3.02 8.16
CA ALA A 183 1.74 2.35 8.94
C ALA A 183 1.65 2.56 10.48
N PRO A 184 1.35 3.75 11.02
CA PRO A 184 1.25 3.95 12.47
C PRO A 184 0.22 3.05 13.14
N VAL A 185 -0.93 2.80 12.50
CA VAL A 185 -1.99 1.92 13.03
C VAL A 185 -1.51 0.48 13.11
N ILE A 186 -0.76 0.02 12.12
CA ILE A 186 -0.21 -1.35 12.08
C ILE A 186 0.91 -1.53 13.11
N VAL A 187 1.74 -0.49 13.34
CA VAL A 187 2.72 -0.49 14.44
C VAL A 187 2.03 -0.66 15.79
N GLU A 188 0.99 0.16 16.05
CA GLU A 188 0.23 0.08 17.31
C GLU A 188 -0.44 -1.29 17.47
N THR A 189 -1.08 -1.79 16.41
CA THR A 189 -1.75 -3.09 16.40
C THR A 189 -0.77 -4.23 16.68
N ALA A 190 0.40 -4.20 16.03
CA ALA A 190 1.46 -5.18 16.23
C ALA A 190 2.00 -5.14 17.66
N GLN A 191 2.32 -3.93 18.16
CA GLN A 191 2.91 -3.76 19.49
C GLN A 191 1.98 -4.23 20.60
N LYS A 192 0.68 -3.91 20.51
CA LYS A 192 -0.31 -4.43 21.48
C LYS A 192 -0.28 -5.94 21.58
N TYR A 193 -0.25 -6.62 20.43
CA TYR A 193 -0.18 -8.08 20.40
C TYR A 193 1.15 -8.60 20.97
N LEU A 194 2.28 -8.02 20.54
CA LEU A 194 3.61 -8.43 20.95
C LEU A 194 3.85 -8.22 22.45
N ASP A 195 3.35 -7.12 23.03
CA ASP A 195 3.44 -6.84 24.47
C ASP A 195 2.72 -7.92 25.30
N GLU A 196 1.57 -8.42 24.83
CA GLU A 196 0.86 -9.52 25.48
C GLU A 196 1.62 -10.85 25.40
N GLN A 197 2.47 -11.05 24.38
CA GLN A 197 3.31 -12.23 24.29
C GLN A 197 4.52 -12.17 25.24
N GLY A 198 4.97 -10.97 25.58
CA GLY A 198 6.01 -10.74 26.61
C GLY A 198 7.43 -11.17 26.20
N ASN A 199 7.72 -11.37 24.92
CA ASN A 199 9.01 -11.82 24.42
C ASN A 199 9.98 -10.68 24.07
N GLY A 200 9.51 -9.43 24.15
CA GLY A 200 10.31 -8.21 23.93
C GLY A 200 10.54 -7.83 22.48
N GLU A 201 9.83 -8.45 21.53
CA GLU A 201 9.83 -7.99 20.14
C GLU A 201 9.24 -6.58 20.04
N VAL A 202 9.69 -5.82 19.04
CA VAL A 202 9.24 -4.45 18.79
C VAL A 202 8.75 -4.29 17.37
N ALA A 203 7.65 -3.53 17.23
CA ALA A 203 7.16 -3.03 15.97
C ALA A 203 7.71 -1.63 15.72
N GLN A 204 8.37 -1.41 14.58
CA GLN A 204 8.96 -0.12 14.24
C GLN A 204 8.42 0.40 12.92
N ASN A 205 8.06 1.70 12.92
CA ASN A 205 7.69 2.43 11.72
C ASN A 205 8.95 2.79 10.92
N LEU A 206 9.03 2.34 9.67
CA LEU A 206 10.10 2.64 8.72
C LEU A 206 9.62 3.56 7.57
N THR A 207 8.50 4.25 7.75
CA THR A 207 7.97 5.17 6.74
C THR A 207 9.02 6.23 6.36
N GLY A 208 9.24 6.41 5.06
CA GLY A 208 10.25 7.31 4.51
C GLY A 208 11.63 6.66 4.29
N CYS A 209 11.86 5.43 4.73
CA CYS A 209 13.10 4.71 4.44
C CYS A 209 13.19 4.33 2.95
N SER A 210 14.42 4.26 2.43
CA SER A 210 14.67 3.77 1.07
C SER A 210 14.35 2.29 0.93
N LEU A 211 14.04 1.81 -0.29
CA LEU A 211 13.88 0.38 -0.54
C LEU A 211 15.14 -0.40 -0.10
N LYS A 212 16.33 0.16 -0.29
CA LYS A 212 17.59 -0.46 0.15
C LYS A 212 17.61 -0.75 1.65
N THR A 213 17.07 0.14 2.47
CA THR A 213 16.90 -0.09 3.93
C THR A 213 15.96 -1.25 4.19
N LEU A 214 14.84 -1.35 3.45
CA LEU A 214 13.90 -2.47 3.59
C LEU A 214 14.53 -3.80 3.17
N LEU A 215 15.32 -3.82 2.08
CA LEU A 215 16.05 -5.01 1.66
C LEU A 215 17.12 -5.42 2.69
N TRP A 216 17.73 -4.47 3.38
CA TRP A 216 18.65 -4.75 4.48
C TRP A 216 17.93 -5.42 5.66
N GLU A 217 16.73 -5.00 6.01
CA GLU A 217 15.91 -5.67 7.01
C GLU A 217 15.64 -7.14 6.61
N VAL A 218 15.25 -7.35 5.35
CA VAL A 218 15.04 -8.69 4.81
C VAL A 218 16.34 -9.52 4.87
N ALA A 219 17.50 -8.92 4.57
CA ALA A 219 18.80 -9.60 4.67
C ALA A 219 19.17 -9.99 6.12
N ASN A 220 18.63 -9.28 7.11
CA ASN A 220 18.79 -9.60 8.53
C ASN A 220 17.68 -10.51 9.08
N GLY A 221 16.85 -11.09 8.22
CA GLY A 221 15.82 -12.03 8.62
C GLY A 221 14.49 -11.39 9.03
N ASN A 222 14.31 -10.09 8.83
CA ASN A 222 13.11 -9.36 9.18
C ASN A 222 12.28 -9.06 7.93
N PRO A 223 11.16 -9.75 7.67
CA PRO A 223 10.26 -9.37 6.59
C PRO A 223 9.61 -8.01 6.89
N VAL A 224 9.34 -7.21 5.86
CA VAL A 224 8.87 -5.84 6.01
C VAL A 224 7.46 -5.68 5.44
N ILE A 225 6.52 -5.23 6.26
CA ILE A 225 5.18 -4.82 5.84
C ILE A 225 5.32 -3.53 5.05
N THR A 226 4.89 -3.49 3.78
CA THR A 226 5.07 -2.36 2.88
C THR A 226 3.78 -2.01 2.16
N TRP A 227 3.55 -0.72 1.95
CA TRP A 227 2.47 -0.24 1.08
C TRP A 227 2.99 -0.01 -0.33
N VAL A 228 2.23 -0.50 -1.29
CA VAL A 228 2.42 -0.34 -2.73
C VAL A 228 1.07 -0.05 -3.38
N THR A 229 0.93 -0.20 -4.68
CA THR A 229 -0.38 -0.12 -5.34
C THR A 229 -0.87 -1.52 -5.75
N ILE A 230 -2.16 -1.76 -5.76
CA ILE A 230 -2.76 -3.03 -6.21
C ILE A 230 -2.19 -3.40 -7.59
N ASN A 231 -1.65 -4.63 -7.71
CA ASN A 231 -1.01 -5.16 -8.93
C ASN A 231 0.14 -4.28 -9.47
N LEU A 232 0.77 -3.49 -8.63
CA LEU A 232 1.79 -2.49 -8.98
C LEU A 232 1.35 -1.60 -10.16
N THR A 233 0.11 -1.17 -10.19
CA THR A 233 -0.35 -0.20 -11.20
C THR A 233 0.27 1.17 -10.94
N SER A 234 0.44 1.99 -11.99
CA SER A 234 1.01 3.34 -11.86
C SER A 234 0.00 4.37 -11.37
N ARG A 235 -1.27 3.98 -11.24
CA ARG A 235 -2.32 4.89 -10.87
C ARG A 235 -2.56 4.85 -9.37
N VAL A 236 -2.32 5.96 -8.72
CA VAL A 236 -2.74 6.27 -7.36
C VAL A 236 -3.45 7.62 -7.39
N GLU A 237 -4.42 7.81 -6.55
CA GLU A 237 -5.15 9.07 -6.43
C GLU A 237 -5.23 9.43 -4.95
N GLU A 238 -4.60 10.56 -4.57
CA GLU A 238 -4.78 11.14 -3.26
C GLU A 238 -6.16 11.80 -3.20
N ARG A 239 -6.94 11.46 -2.19
CA ARG A 239 -8.27 12.02 -2.00
C ARG A 239 -8.48 12.46 -0.55
N TYR A 240 -8.82 13.74 -0.39
CA TYR A 240 -9.34 14.26 0.86
C TYR A 240 -10.77 13.75 1.09
N TYR A 241 -11.06 13.35 2.28
CA TYR A 241 -12.40 12.85 2.65
C TYR A 241 -13.09 13.74 3.68
N TRP A 242 -12.40 14.12 4.78
CA TRP A 242 -12.95 14.97 5.85
C TRP A 242 -11.85 15.60 6.70
N THR A 243 -12.26 16.58 7.53
CA THR A 243 -11.45 17.05 8.66
C THR A 243 -11.99 16.42 9.93
N THR A 244 -11.14 15.86 10.77
CA THR A 244 -11.51 15.23 12.04
C THR A 244 -11.96 16.27 13.07
N PRO A 245 -12.60 15.86 14.20
CA PRO A 245 -12.93 16.78 15.30
C PRO A 245 -11.72 17.49 15.92
N LYS A 246 -10.49 16.95 15.72
CA LYS A 246 -9.24 17.56 16.15
C LYS A 246 -8.70 18.61 15.17
N GLY A 247 -9.33 18.74 14.00
CA GLY A 247 -8.90 19.67 12.95
C GLY A 247 -7.84 19.10 11.98
N GLU A 248 -7.66 17.78 11.96
CA GLU A 248 -6.73 17.09 11.07
C GLU A 248 -7.43 16.59 9.81
N ASP A 249 -6.77 16.69 8.67
CA ASP A 249 -7.33 16.26 7.40
C ASP A 249 -7.13 14.76 7.18
N ALA A 250 -8.21 14.04 6.91
CA ALA A 250 -8.20 12.63 6.52
C ALA A 250 -8.05 12.52 5.01
N VAL A 251 -6.85 12.16 4.57
CA VAL A 251 -6.47 11.95 3.17
C VAL A 251 -6.14 10.48 2.97
N PHE A 252 -6.70 9.86 1.93
CA PHE A 252 -6.46 8.46 1.60
C PHE A 252 -5.97 8.31 0.16
N LEU A 253 -5.06 7.38 -0.04
CA LEU A 253 -4.54 7.02 -1.35
C LEU A 253 -5.36 5.88 -1.94
N ILE A 254 -6.20 6.20 -2.91
CA ILE A 254 -7.00 5.19 -3.60
C ILE A 254 -6.07 4.30 -4.42
N ASN A 255 -6.32 2.99 -4.35
CA ASN A 255 -5.54 1.94 -4.99
C ASN A 255 -4.23 1.61 -4.26
N GLU A 256 -4.05 2.09 -3.00
CA GLU A 256 -3.01 1.56 -2.13
C GLU A 256 -3.28 0.07 -1.80
N HIS A 257 -2.23 -0.64 -1.46
CA HIS A 257 -2.27 -2.06 -1.09
C HIS A 257 -1.08 -2.41 -0.21
N CYS A 258 -1.31 -3.27 0.77
CA CYS A 258 -0.29 -3.68 1.72
C CYS A 258 0.18 -5.11 1.44
N VAL A 259 1.50 -5.31 1.37
CA VAL A 259 2.14 -6.61 1.12
C VAL A 259 3.32 -6.84 2.07
N LEU A 260 3.72 -8.09 2.30
CA LEU A 260 4.90 -8.44 3.09
C LEU A 260 6.10 -8.67 2.18
N LEU A 261 7.06 -7.76 2.17
CA LEU A 261 8.33 -7.93 1.49
C LEU A 261 9.17 -8.98 2.24
N CYS A 262 9.48 -10.10 1.60
CA CYS A 262 10.14 -11.24 2.22
C CYS A 262 11.32 -11.81 1.43
N GLY A 263 11.71 -11.19 0.31
CA GLY A 263 12.87 -11.63 -0.45
C GLY A 263 13.28 -10.65 -1.54
N TYR A 264 14.48 -10.84 -2.06
CA TYR A 264 14.99 -10.10 -3.21
C TYR A 264 16.09 -10.87 -3.94
N ASP A 265 16.30 -10.55 -5.22
CA ASP A 265 17.45 -10.97 -6.03
C ASP A 265 17.97 -9.76 -6.81
N LEU A 266 19.15 -9.27 -6.42
CA LEU A 266 19.80 -8.10 -7.05
C LEU A 266 20.27 -8.41 -8.49
N ASN A 267 20.58 -9.67 -8.80
CA ASN A 267 21.04 -10.07 -10.15
C ASN A 267 19.85 -10.14 -11.12
N ALA A 268 18.71 -10.63 -10.64
CA ALA A 268 17.46 -10.69 -11.41
C ALA A 268 16.67 -9.39 -11.38
N ASN A 269 17.05 -8.42 -10.53
CA ASN A 269 16.31 -7.18 -10.25
C ASN A 269 14.87 -7.45 -9.81
N THR A 270 14.67 -8.37 -8.86
CA THR A 270 13.34 -8.75 -8.37
C THR A 270 13.21 -8.67 -6.86
N VAL A 271 11.99 -8.44 -6.39
CA VAL A 271 11.59 -8.62 -4.98
C VAL A 271 10.55 -9.74 -4.88
N THR A 272 10.56 -10.47 -3.77
CA THR A 272 9.55 -11.48 -3.44
C THR A 272 8.66 -10.93 -2.33
N VAL A 273 7.34 -11.00 -2.52
CA VAL A 273 6.36 -10.58 -1.53
C VAL A 273 5.34 -11.68 -1.24
N CYS A 274 4.80 -11.68 -0.01
CA CYS A 274 3.55 -12.36 0.31
C CYS A 274 2.42 -11.33 0.19
N ASP A 275 1.62 -11.46 -0.86
CA ASP A 275 0.50 -10.60 -1.17
C ASP A 275 -0.80 -11.21 -0.61
N PRO A 276 -1.58 -10.51 0.21
CA PRO A 276 -2.81 -11.04 0.80
C PRO A 276 -3.94 -11.29 -0.22
N LEU A 277 -3.80 -10.81 -1.47
CA LEU A 277 -4.74 -11.11 -2.56
C LEU A 277 -4.28 -12.27 -3.43
N GLU A 278 -2.97 -12.37 -3.73
CA GLU A 278 -2.42 -13.22 -4.78
C GLU A 278 -1.53 -14.36 -4.25
N GLY A 279 -1.10 -14.31 -2.97
CA GLY A 279 -0.15 -15.26 -2.41
C GLY A 279 1.31 -14.82 -2.56
N LYS A 280 2.26 -15.78 -2.61
CA LYS A 280 3.69 -15.46 -2.76
C LYS A 280 4.01 -15.21 -4.24
N ILE A 281 4.45 -13.99 -4.57
CA ILE A 281 4.74 -13.55 -5.94
C ILE A 281 6.01 -12.75 -6.02
N GLN A 282 6.59 -12.65 -7.22
CA GLN A 282 7.75 -11.84 -7.53
C GLN A 282 7.36 -10.64 -8.40
N TYR A 283 7.98 -9.50 -8.11
CA TYR A 283 7.85 -8.27 -8.89
C TYR A 283 9.22 -7.78 -9.35
N ASP A 284 9.25 -7.05 -10.46
CA ASP A 284 10.39 -6.23 -10.85
C ASP A 284 10.68 -5.20 -9.75
N MET A 285 11.95 -5.10 -9.34
CA MET A 285 12.37 -4.30 -8.17
C MET A 285 12.19 -2.80 -8.41
N ASP A 286 12.55 -2.31 -9.60
CA ASP A 286 12.43 -0.88 -9.94
C ASP A 286 10.96 -0.45 -9.95
N LYS A 287 10.10 -1.33 -10.49
CA LYS A 287 8.67 -1.08 -10.49
C LYS A 287 8.08 -1.11 -9.08
N PHE A 288 8.55 -2.01 -8.23
CA PHE A 288 8.12 -2.08 -6.83
C PHE A 288 8.53 -0.80 -6.08
N GLU A 289 9.78 -0.37 -6.24
CA GLU A 289 10.29 0.86 -5.63
C GLU A 289 9.49 2.08 -6.05
N ASP A 290 9.22 2.23 -7.34
CA ASP A 290 8.41 3.34 -7.85
C ASP A 290 6.99 3.35 -7.24
N ARG A 291 6.35 2.18 -7.02
CA ARG A 291 5.03 2.09 -6.39
C ARG A 291 5.08 2.30 -4.87
N TYR A 292 6.14 1.86 -4.23
CA TYR A 292 6.41 2.13 -2.83
C TYR A 292 6.55 3.65 -2.57
N GLN A 293 7.26 4.36 -3.46
CA GLN A 293 7.39 5.81 -3.40
C GLN A 293 6.05 6.53 -3.60
N LEU A 294 5.19 6.05 -4.52
CA LEU A 294 3.88 6.64 -4.79
C LEU A 294 2.92 6.59 -3.60
N VAL A 295 3.11 5.67 -2.65
CA VAL A 295 2.24 5.50 -1.47
C VAL A 295 2.95 5.92 -0.19
N TYR A 296 3.72 7.00 -0.25
CA TYR A 296 4.41 7.65 0.87
C TYR A 296 5.52 6.84 1.52
N GLN A 297 6.10 5.87 0.83
CA GLN A 297 7.16 5.01 1.36
C GLN A 297 6.80 4.41 2.73
N GLN A 298 5.56 3.96 2.90
CA GLN A 298 5.10 3.41 4.16
C GLN A 298 5.62 1.99 4.38
N ALA A 299 6.21 1.77 5.56
CA ALA A 299 6.74 0.46 5.93
C ALA A 299 6.73 0.25 7.45
N VAL A 300 6.59 -1.02 7.84
CA VAL A 300 6.67 -1.48 9.24
C VAL A 300 7.51 -2.75 9.30
N VAL A 301 8.40 -2.82 10.28
CA VAL A 301 9.19 -4.02 10.58
C VAL A 301 8.90 -4.50 12.00
N LEU A 302 8.89 -5.83 12.18
CA LEU A 302 8.84 -6.47 13.47
C LEU A 302 10.22 -7.08 13.74
N ARG A 303 10.86 -6.74 14.86
CA ARG A 303 12.21 -7.20 15.20
C ARG A 303 12.24 -7.98 16.49
N LYS A 304 13.04 -9.04 16.50
CA LYS A 304 13.40 -9.75 17.72
C LYS A 304 14.42 -8.94 18.54
N PRO A 305 14.43 -9.07 19.89
CA PRO A 305 15.33 -8.32 20.75
C PRO A 305 16.82 -8.45 20.37
N GLU A 306 17.24 -9.62 19.93
CA GLU A 306 18.63 -9.91 19.55
C GLU A 306 19.11 -9.15 18.32
N SER A 307 18.19 -8.72 17.45
CA SER A 307 18.52 -7.92 16.27
C SER A 307 18.71 -6.42 16.56
N LEU A 308 18.35 -5.97 17.78
CA LEU A 308 18.53 -4.58 18.23
C LEU A 308 19.95 -4.29 18.77
N THR A 309 20.75 -5.34 19.05
CA THR A 309 22.09 -5.19 19.66
C THR A 309 23.24 -5.04 18.66
N GLY A 310 22.98 -5.02 17.37
CA GLY A 310 23.97 -5.02 16.27
C GLY A 310 24.75 -3.72 16.04
N THR A 311 24.85 -2.81 17.00
CA THR A 311 25.68 -1.58 16.92
C THR A 311 26.64 -1.42 18.09
N GLU A 312 27.16 -2.50 18.64
CA GLU A 312 28.32 -2.37 19.52
C GLU A 312 29.60 -2.37 18.68
N THR A 313 30.18 -1.19 18.54
CA THR A 313 31.55 -0.93 18.11
C THR A 313 32.51 -1.86 18.88
N GLU A 314 33.14 -2.81 18.19
CA GLU A 314 34.36 -3.42 18.68
C GLU A 314 35.42 -2.32 18.86
N THR A 315 35.51 -1.79 20.05
CA THR A 315 36.69 -1.05 20.50
C THR A 315 37.78 -2.09 20.73
N GLU A 316 38.61 -2.28 19.70
CA GLU A 316 39.86 -3.02 19.76
C GLU A 316 40.76 -2.37 20.85
N THR A 317 40.78 -2.96 22.03
CA THR A 317 41.72 -2.59 23.07
C THR A 317 43.11 -3.17 22.71
N THR A 318 43.89 -2.38 21.99
CA THR A 318 45.33 -2.69 21.78
C THR A 318 46.03 -2.59 23.11
N GLU A 319 46.22 -3.70 23.81
CA GLU A 319 47.18 -3.79 24.92
C GLU A 319 48.58 -3.70 24.33
N MET A 320 49.22 -2.50 24.55
CA MET A 320 50.64 -2.32 24.32
C MET A 320 51.42 -2.98 25.40
N PHE A 321 51.99 -4.19 25.15
CA PHE A 321 53.06 -4.72 25.96
C PHE A 321 54.30 -3.90 25.77
N VAL A 322 54.74 -3.19 26.84
CA VAL A 322 56.08 -2.61 26.97
C VAL A 322 56.93 -3.61 27.70
N GLN A 323 57.99 -4.09 27.02
CA GLN A 323 59.16 -4.70 27.65
C GLN A 323 60.19 -3.67 28.00
#